data_49856fc2a930fd2941f1001ba5d2ac62
#
_entry.id   49856fc2a930fd2941f1001ba5d2ac62
#
_cell.length_a   1.000
_cell.length_b   1.000
_cell.length_c   1.000
_cell.angle_alpha   90.00
_cell.angle_beta   90.00
_cell.angle_gamma   90.00
#
_symmetry.space_group_name_H-M   'P 1'
#
loop_
_entity.id
_entity.type
_entity.pdbx_description
1 polymer ?
#
loop_
_entity_poly.entity_id
_entity_poly.type
_entity_poly.pdbx_seq_one_letter_code
_entity_poly.pdbx_strand_id
1 'polypeptide(L)'
;LKLEESKIVALQSQISILNQNINMGGNSSSSIIPITAPISGNISDVNVNIGASAEPGKQLFGIVDNSKMHVDLLVYEKDLYKVKAGQGVRFILTNQGNKEIKGKIFSVGKTFENETKSVAVHADIVNEKQLLIPGMYINALIDIGVSKVEALPIEAVVKAEGREFIFLWEKE
;
A
#
# COMPACT_ATOMS: atom_id res chain seq x y z
N LEU A 1 4.84 16.10 13.58
CA LEU A 1 6.00 16.69 12.89
C LEU A 1 5.87 16.54 11.36
N LYS A 2 5.76 15.33 10.80
CA LYS A 2 5.67 15.14 9.34
C LYS A 2 4.45 15.79 8.67
N LEU A 3 3.32 15.92 9.37
CA LEU A 3 2.11 16.54 8.82
C LEU A 3 2.27 18.06 8.71
N GLU A 4 2.99 18.67 9.62
CA GLU A 4 3.26 20.12 9.61
C GLU A 4 4.31 20.48 8.58
N GLU A 5 5.33 19.66 8.40
CA GLU A 5 6.33 19.83 7.33
C GLU A 5 5.68 19.78 5.94
N SER A 6 4.74 18.86 5.72
CA SER A 6 3.98 18.79 4.47
C SER A 6 3.12 20.04 4.22
N LYS A 7 2.52 20.60 5.29
CA LYS A 7 1.77 21.86 5.19
C LYS A 7 2.67 23.06 4.87
N ILE A 8 3.85 23.11 5.49
CA ILE A 8 4.83 24.17 5.23
C ILE A 8 5.29 24.14 3.77
N VAL A 9 5.63 22.97 3.24
CA VAL A 9 6.01 22.79 1.83
C VAL A 9 4.88 23.19 0.89
N ALA A 10 3.64 22.82 1.19
CA ALA A 10 2.48 23.21 0.39
C ALA A 10 2.25 24.73 0.42
N LEU A 11 2.36 25.37 1.58
CA LEU A 11 2.23 26.83 1.71
C LEU A 11 3.37 27.57 1.02
N GLN A 12 4.60 27.09 1.12
CA GLN A 12 5.74 27.65 0.39
C GLN A 12 5.55 27.58 -1.13
N SER A 13 5.02 26.46 -1.63
CA SER A 13 4.67 26.31 -3.05
C SER A 13 3.58 27.32 -3.47
N GLN A 14 2.54 27.51 -2.64
CA GLN A 14 1.51 28.50 -2.89
C GLN A 14 2.06 29.93 -2.90
N ILE A 15 2.92 30.28 -1.96
CA ILE A 15 3.59 31.60 -1.91
C ILE A 15 4.46 31.80 -3.15
N SER A 16 5.19 30.79 -3.60
CA SER A 16 6.00 30.87 -4.82
C SER A 16 5.14 31.14 -6.07
N ILE A 17 4.01 30.45 -6.20
CA ILE A 17 3.05 30.65 -7.31
C ILE A 17 2.46 32.07 -7.25
N LEU A 18 2.06 32.53 -6.05
CA LEU A 18 1.53 33.88 -5.88
C LEU A 18 2.56 34.98 -6.23
N ASN A 19 3.82 34.80 -5.82
CA ASN A 19 4.90 35.70 -6.12
C ASN A 19 5.22 35.75 -7.64
N GLN A 20 5.17 34.61 -8.33
CA GLN A 20 5.28 34.53 -9.77
C GLN A 20 4.14 35.31 -10.46
N ASN A 21 2.91 35.15 -9.99
CA ASN A 21 1.75 35.86 -10.53
C ASN A 21 1.83 37.38 -10.30
N ILE A 22 2.35 37.82 -9.15
CA ILE A 22 2.57 39.23 -8.83
C ILE A 22 3.65 39.82 -9.77
N ASN A 23 4.74 39.08 -10.01
CA ASN A 23 5.82 39.52 -10.89
C ASN A 23 5.40 39.53 -12.38
N MET A 24 4.43 38.71 -12.79
CA MET A 24 3.86 38.71 -14.14
C MET A 24 2.85 39.84 -14.34
N GLY A 25 2.28 40.40 -13.29
CA GLY A 25 1.32 41.51 -13.35
C GLY A 25 1.93 42.90 -13.70
N GLY A 26 3.25 43.01 -13.70
CA GLY A 26 3.97 44.21 -14.03
C GLY A 26 4.54 44.21 -15.46
N ASN A 27 3.74 44.43 -16.50
CA ASN A 27 4.17 44.73 -17.88
C ASN A 27 4.10 43.61 -18.94
N SER A 28 3.21 42.67 -18.88
CA SER A 28 3.00 41.75 -20.00
C SER A 28 1.53 41.54 -20.30
N SER A 29 1.11 41.88 -21.50
CA SER A 29 -0.19 41.58 -22.12
C SER A 29 -0.38 40.05 -22.36
N SER A 30 0.18 39.22 -21.56
CA SER A 30 0.01 37.77 -21.67
C SER A 30 -1.17 37.32 -20.81
N SER A 31 -2.28 37.02 -21.46
CA SER A 31 -3.48 36.42 -20.86
C SER A 31 -3.28 34.97 -20.44
N ILE A 32 -2.05 34.44 -20.42
CA ILE A 32 -1.74 33.04 -20.17
C ILE A 32 -1.05 32.92 -18.81
N ILE A 33 -1.70 32.22 -17.89
CA ILE A 33 -1.15 31.90 -16.58
C ILE A 33 -0.72 30.43 -16.60
N PRO A 34 0.57 30.10 -16.47
CA PRO A 34 1.02 28.72 -16.40
C PRO A 34 0.65 28.10 -15.05
N ILE A 35 0.01 26.94 -15.07
CA ILE A 35 -0.25 26.11 -13.88
C ILE A 35 0.74 24.94 -13.91
N THR A 36 1.66 24.90 -12.94
CA THR A 36 2.68 23.87 -12.85
C THR A 36 2.29 22.80 -11.84
N ALA A 37 2.69 21.54 -12.10
CA ALA A 37 2.49 20.46 -11.17
C ALA A 37 3.33 20.66 -9.90
N PRO A 38 2.74 20.58 -8.69
CA PRO A 38 3.48 20.78 -7.43
C PRO A 38 4.36 19.57 -7.06
N ILE A 39 4.10 18.40 -7.65
CA ILE A 39 4.82 17.15 -7.42
C ILE A 39 5.08 16.45 -8.76
N SER A 40 6.10 15.59 -8.78
CA SER A 40 6.32 14.63 -9.87
C SER A 40 5.42 13.41 -9.65
N GLY A 41 4.83 12.89 -10.73
CA GLY A 41 3.95 11.71 -10.62
C GLY A 41 3.21 11.43 -11.91
N ASN A 42 2.24 10.53 -11.83
CA ASN A 42 1.34 10.20 -12.93
C ASN A 42 0.03 10.95 -12.79
N ILE A 43 -0.50 11.42 -13.91
CA ILE A 43 -1.83 12.05 -13.93
C ILE A 43 -2.87 10.95 -13.74
N SER A 44 -3.69 11.07 -12.68
CA SER A 44 -4.80 10.14 -12.38
C SER A 44 -6.11 10.64 -12.98
N ASP A 45 -6.35 11.95 -12.88
CA ASP A 45 -7.62 12.56 -13.28
C ASP A 45 -7.38 13.85 -14.04
N VAL A 46 -8.20 14.09 -15.06
CA VAL A 46 -8.24 15.33 -15.83
C VAL A 46 -9.67 15.84 -15.81
N ASN A 47 -9.92 16.91 -15.04
CA ASN A 47 -11.25 17.48 -14.82
C ASN A 47 -11.49 18.76 -15.60
N VAL A 48 -10.64 19.06 -16.57
CA VAL A 48 -10.70 20.28 -17.39
C VAL A 48 -10.52 19.94 -18.86
N ASN A 49 -11.26 20.62 -19.71
CA ASN A 49 -11.13 20.54 -21.17
C ASN A 49 -10.72 21.88 -21.75
N ILE A 50 -10.19 21.88 -22.97
CA ILE A 50 -9.85 23.11 -23.70
C ILE A 50 -11.13 23.94 -23.90
N GLY A 51 -11.07 25.22 -23.52
CA GLY A 51 -12.21 26.13 -23.57
C GLY A 51 -13.14 26.09 -22.36
N ALA A 52 -12.89 25.20 -21.38
CA ALA A 52 -13.65 25.17 -20.13
C ALA A 52 -13.21 26.31 -19.20
N SER A 53 -14.14 26.81 -18.39
CA SER A 53 -13.84 27.78 -17.34
C SER A 53 -13.19 27.08 -16.16
N ALA A 54 -12.09 27.67 -15.67
CA ALA A 54 -11.44 27.22 -14.43
C ALA A 54 -11.89 28.12 -13.27
N GLU A 55 -12.55 27.53 -12.29
CA GLU A 55 -13.03 28.22 -11.10
C GLU A 55 -12.05 28.03 -9.93
N PRO A 56 -11.87 29.04 -9.07
CA PRO A 56 -11.07 28.90 -7.86
C PRO A 56 -11.59 27.77 -6.96
N GLY A 57 -10.69 26.89 -6.50
CA GLY A 57 -11.02 25.75 -5.65
C GLY A 57 -11.47 24.50 -6.39
N LYS A 58 -11.66 24.54 -7.70
CA LYS A 58 -11.98 23.36 -8.50
C LYS A 58 -10.70 22.61 -8.88
N GLN A 59 -10.69 21.30 -8.64
CA GLN A 59 -9.58 20.43 -9.02
C GLN A 59 -9.53 20.34 -10.57
N LEU A 60 -8.38 20.66 -11.16
CA LEU A 60 -8.14 20.56 -12.60
C LEU A 60 -7.53 19.19 -12.96
N PHE A 61 -6.53 18.76 -12.18
CA PHE A 61 -5.80 17.50 -12.39
C PHE A 61 -5.61 16.78 -11.07
N GLY A 62 -5.62 15.44 -11.10
CA GLY A 62 -5.12 14.60 -10.05
C GLY A 62 -3.71 14.10 -10.41
N ILE A 63 -2.75 14.22 -9.49
CA ILE A 63 -1.40 13.69 -9.66
C ILE A 63 -1.08 12.74 -8.52
N VAL A 64 -0.65 11.53 -8.85
CA VAL A 64 -0.30 10.48 -7.88
C VAL A 64 1.19 10.16 -7.98
N ASP A 65 1.88 10.28 -6.85
CA ASP A 65 3.27 9.84 -6.71
C ASP A 65 3.30 8.39 -6.21
N ASN A 66 3.60 7.46 -7.10
CA ASN A 66 3.71 6.04 -6.80
C ASN A 66 5.08 5.64 -6.23
N SER A 67 6.01 6.57 -6.03
CA SER A 67 7.37 6.27 -5.56
C SER A 67 7.40 5.75 -4.11
N LYS A 68 6.40 6.11 -3.32
CA LYS A 68 6.28 5.78 -1.89
C LYS A 68 5.15 4.80 -1.58
N MET A 69 4.76 3.97 -2.55
CA MET A 69 3.74 2.95 -2.32
C MET A 69 4.18 1.93 -1.27
N HIS A 70 3.25 1.58 -0.41
CA HIS A 70 3.35 0.46 0.53
C HIS A 70 2.05 -0.33 0.49
N VAL A 71 2.05 -1.49 1.12
CA VAL A 71 0.90 -2.37 1.21
C VAL A 71 0.37 -2.35 2.63
N ASP A 72 -0.93 -2.13 2.76
CA ASP A 72 -1.65 -2.24 4.03
C ASP A 72 -2.26 -3.64 4.12
N LEU A 73 -1.78 -4.41 5.09
CA LEU A 73 -2.26 -5.75 5.40
C LEU A 73 -3.19 -5.67 6.60
N LEU A 74 -4.31 -6.36 6.53
CA LEU A 74 -5.23 -6.50 7.65
C LEU A 74 -4.96 -7.84 8.34
N VAL A 75 -4.39 -7.80 9.53
CA VAL A 75 -4.06 -8.99 10.32
C VAL A 75 -5.07 -9.14 11.46
N TYR A 76 -5.75 -10.28 11.51
CA TYR A 76 -6.72 -10.57 12.56
C TYR A 76 -6.04 -10.76 13.92
N GLU A 77 -6.76 -10.42 14.99
CA GLU A 77 -6.29 -10.51 16.38
C GLU A 77 -5.62 -11.85 16.71
N LYS A 78 -6.24 -12.95 16.31
CA LYS A 78 -5.75 -14.30 16.58
C LYS A 78 -4.36 -14.60 16.04
N ASP A 79 -3.94 -13.88 14.98
CA ASP A 79 -2.65 -14.10 14.31
C ASP A 79 -1.64 -12.97 14.56
N LEU A 80 -2.09 -11.87 15.21
CA LEU A 80 -1.27 -10.67 15.43
C LEU A 80 0.01 -10.96 16.23
N TYR A 81 -0.05 -11.88 17.21
CA TYR A 81 1.11 -12.25 18.04
C TYR A 81 2.26 -12.88 17.24
N LYS A 82 1.98 -13.41 16.04
CA LYS A 82 2.96 -14.01 15.14
C LYS A 82 3.64 -12.98 14.25
N VAL A 83 3.03 -11.78 14.10
CA VAL A 83 3.45 -10.77 13.13
C VAL A 83 4.31 -9.70 13.80
N LYS A 84 5.49 -9.44 13.22
CA LYS A 84 6.47 -8.48 13.74
C LYS A 84 7.10 -7.68 12.60
N ALA A 85 7.50 -6.46 12.92
CA ALA A 85 8.31 -5.67 11.98
C ALA A 85 9.63 -6.43 11.66
N GLY A 86 10.03 -6.35 10.40
CA GLY A 86 11.22 -7.01 9.87
C GLY A 86 10.95 -8.35 9.19
N GLN A 87 9.76 -8.93 9.33
CA GLN A 87 9.40 -10.19 8.64
C GLN A 87 9.27 -9.99 7.13
N GLY A 88 9.62 -11.04 6.38
CA GLY A 88 9.39 -11.13 4.96
C GLY A 88 7.92 -11.34 4.62
N VAL A 89 7.49 -10.75 3.52
CA VAL A 89 6.14 -10.92 2.98
C VAL A 89 6.26 -11.24 1.49
N ARG A 90 5.42 -12.15 1.02
CA ARG A 90 5.22 -12.42 -0.40
C ARG A 90 3.83 -11.97 -0.81
N PHE A 91 3.74 -11.06 -1.74
CA PHE A 91 2.49 -10.56 -2.31
C PHE A 91 2.17 -11.32 -3.57
N ILE A 92 0.95 -11.84 -3.67
CA ILE A 92 0.47 -12.59 -4.84
C ILE A 92 -0.50 -11.71 -5.62
N LEU A 93 -0.11 -11.37 -6.85
CA LEU A 93 -0.93 -10.61 -7.77
C LEU A 93 -1.83 -11.56 -8.58
N THR A 94 -3.05 -11.78 -8.12
CA THR A 94 -4.00 -12.71 -8.75
C THR A 94 -4.40 -12.27 -10.16
N ASN A 95 -4.39 -10.98 -10.44
CA ASN A 95 -4.72 -10.39 -11.74
C ASN A 95 -3.57 -10.45 -12.77
N GLN A 96 -2.36 -10.89 -12.35
CA GLN A 96 -1.17 -11.00 -13.19
C GLN A 96 -0.59 -12.42 -13.18
N GLY A 97 -1.45 -13.44 -13.27
CA GLY A 97 -1.03 -14.83 -13.33
C GLY A 97 -0.38 -15.35 -12.05
N ASN A 98 -0.82 -14.87 -10.89
CA ASN A 98 -0.26 -15.20 -9.56
C ASN A 98 1.22 -14.84 -9.41
N LYS A 99 1.65 -13.75 -10.03
CA LYS A 99 3.01 -13.25 -9.88
C LYS A 99 3.29 -12.93 -8.40
N GLU A 100 4.41 -13.45 -7.89
CA GLU A 100 4.86 -13.18 -6.53
C GLU A 100 5.82 -11.99 -6.51
N ILE A 101 5.57 -11.06 -5.59
CA ILE A 101 6.43 -9.91 -5.29
C ILE A 101 6.87 -10.01 -3.85
N LYS A 102 8.16 -9.75 -3.60
CA LYS A 102 8.72 -9.76 -2.24
C LYS A 102 8.55 -8.40 -1.56
N GLY A 103 8.30 -8.45 -0.27
CA GLY A 103 8.23 -7.27 0.58
C GLY A 103 8.71 -7.55 1.99
N LYS A 104 8.67 -6.51 2.81
CA LYS A 104 9.07 -6.58 4.21
C LYS A 104 8.16 -5.73 5.08
N ILE A 105 7.71 -6.27 6.20
CA ILE A 105 6.94 -5.51 7.19
C ILE A 105 7.86 -4.47 7.83
N PHE A 106 7.47 -3.20 7.79
CA PHE A 106 8.21 -2.14 8.47
C PHE A 106 7.46 -1.59 9.69
N SER A 107 6.14 -1.76 9.76
CA SER A 107 5.36 -1.30 10.90
C SER A 107 4.17 -2.21 11.17
N VAL A 108 3.86 -2.39 12.46
CA VAL A 108 2.65 -3.05 12.94
C VAL A 108 1.84 -2.02 13.71
N GLY A 109 0.60 -1.81 13.31
CA GLY A 109 -0.31 -0.87 13.95
C GLY A 109 -0.58 -1.24 15.40
N LYS A 110 -1.01 -0.27 16.17
CA LYS A 110 -1.38 -0.44 17.59
C LYS A 110 -2.85 -0.13 17.85
N THR A 111 -3.61 0.09 16.79
CA THR A 111 -5.03 0.43 16.87
C THR A 111 -5.83 -0.67 16.18
N PHE A 112 -6.87 -1.12 16.85
CA PHE A 112 -7.84 -2.07 16.31
C PHE A 112 -8.86 -1.36 15.43
N GLU A 113 -9.15 -1.92 14.29
CA GLU A 113 -10.32 -1.58 13.49
C GLU A 113 -11.51 -2.41 13.98
N ASN A 114 -12.50 -1.74 14.56
CA ASN A 114 -13.63 -2.41 15.19
C ASN A 114 -14.52 -3.21 14.21
N GLU A 115 -14.63 -2.74 12.96
CA GLU A 115 -15.46 -3.40 11.95
C GLU A 115 -14.86 -4.74 11.49
N THR A 116 -13.57 -4.79 11.29
CA THR A 116 -12.86 -5.97 10.74
C THR A 116 -12.21 -6.82 11.82
N LYS A 117 -12.13 -6.36 13.07
CA LYS A 117 -11.37 -6.97 14.19
C LYS A 117 -9.93 -7.28 13.77
N SER A 118 -9.33 -6.36 13.09
CA SER A 118 -7.98 -6.48 12.56
C SER A 118 -7.11 -5.29 12.94
N VAL A 119 -5.81 -5.46 12.78
CA VAL A 119 -4.81 -4.41 12.95
C VAL A 119 -4.13 -4.19 11.60
N ALA A 120 -3.96 -2.94 11.21
CA ALA A 120 -3.22 -2.58 10.01
C ALA A 120 -1.73 -2.86 10.20
N VAL A 121 -1.14 -3.59 9.27
CA VAL A 121 0.28 -3.89 9.21
C VAL A 121 0.82 -3.36 7.88
N HIS A 122 1.84 -2.51 7.96
CA HIS A 122 2.39 -1.86 6.79
C HIS A 122 3.65 -2.59 6.31
N ALA A 123 3.67 -2.95 5.03
CA ALA A 123 4.77 -3.63 4.40
C ALA A 123 5.28 -2.86 3.17
N ASP A 124 6.58 -2.76 3.05
CA ASP A 124 7.24 -2.16 1.90
C ASP A 124 7.46 -3.20 0.80
N ILE A 125 7.48 -2.76 -0.44
CA ILE A 125 7.64 -3.61 -1.62
C ILE A 125 9.09 -3.48 -2.09
N VAL A 126 9.74 -4.62 -2.31
CA VAL A 126 11.11 -4.66 -2.83
C VAL A 126 11.07 -4.76 -4.36
N ASN A 127 11.66 -3.78 -5.03
CA ASN A 127 12.04 -3.77 -6.45
C ASN A 127 10.95 -3.76 -7.55
N GLU A 128 9.65 -3.86 -7.25
CA GLU A 128 8.63 -3.98 -8.30
C GLU A 128 7.43 -3.04 -8.14
N LYS A 129 7.66 -1.83 -7.61
CA LYS A 129 6.60 -0.82 -7.37
C LYS A 129 5.82 -0.43 -8.64
N GLN A 130 6.43 -0.57 -9.82
CA GLN A 130 5.83 -0.16 -11.09
C GLN A 130 4.65 -1.04 -11.55
N LEU A 131 4.51 -2.25 -10.98
CA LEU A 131 3.47 -3.21 -11.35
C LEU A 131 2.16 -3.01 -10.56
N LEU A 132 2.19 -2.17 -9.54
CA LEU A 132 1.08 -1.97 -8.64
C LEU A 132 0.40 -0.62 -8.90
N ILE A 133 -0.91 -0.64 -8.82
CA ILE A 133 -1.76 0.55 -8.90
C ILE A 133 -2.36 0.78 -7.51
N PRO A 134 -2.36 2.01 -6.98
CA PRO A 134 -3.00 2.30 -5.70
C PRO A 134 -4.46 1.83 -5.68
N GLY A 135 -4.88 1.24 -4.56
CA GLY A 135 -6.22 0.69 -4.40
C GLY A 135 -6.41 -0.75 -4.89
N MET A 136 -5.37 -1.42 -5.40
CA MET A 136 -5.45 -2.84 -5.75
C MET A 136 -5.53 -3.73 -4.52
N TYR A 137 -6.35 -4.76 -4.60
CA TYR A 137 -6.37 -5.86 -3.63
C TYR A 137 -5.34 -6.91 -4.01
N ILE A 138 -4.55 -7.34 -3.03
CA ILE A 138 -3.53 -8.37 -3.18
C ILE A 138 -3.59 -9.35 -2.02
N ASN A 139 -3.23 -10.60 -2.28
CA ASN A 139 -3.04 -11.59 -1.23
C ASN A 139 -1.59 -11.53 -0.73
N ALA A 140 -1.41 -11.63 0.59
CA ALA A 140 -0.10 -11.61 1.21
C ALA A 140 0.14 -12.86 2.03
N LEU A 141 1.34 -13.43 1.91
CA LEU A 141 1.84 -14.52 2.73
C LEU A 141 2.96 -13.97 3.61
N ILE A 142 2.70 -13.87 4.92
CA ILE A 142 3.67 -13.40 5.90
C ILE A 142 4.51 -14.58 6.36
N ASP A 143 5.82 -14.43 6.34
CA ASP A 143 6.76 -15.44 6.81
C ASP A 143 6.85 -15.37 8.34
N ILE A 144 6.19 -16.30 9.02
CA ILE A 144 6.15 -16.36 10.48
C ILE A 144 7.25 -17.23 11.11
N GLY A 145 8.19 -17.72 10.28
CA GLY A 145 9.28 -18.59 10.70
C GLY A 145 9.02 -20.06 10.44
N VAL A 146 9.96 -20.90 10.86
CA VAL A 146 9.93 -22.35 10.70
C VAL A 146 9.70 -23.00 12.07
N SER A 147 8.70 -23.86 12.17
CA SER A 147 8.53 -24.72 13.32
C SER A 147 8.77 -26.19 12.91
N LYS A 148 9.50 -26.93 13.73
CA LYS A 148 9.57 -28.38 13.58
C LYS A 148 8.28 -28.96 14.14
N VAL A 149 7.55 -29.66 13.30
CA VAL A 149 6.37 -30.43 13.70
C VAL A 149 6.60 -31.86 13.32
N GLU A 150 6.15 -32.78 14.16
CA GLU A 150 6.08 -34.20 13.80
C GLU A 150 4.93 -34.35 12.79
N ALA A 151 5.23 -34.92 11.65
CA ALA A 151 4.25 -35.14 10.61
C ALA A 151 4.28 -36.59 10.15
N LEU A 152 3.11 -37.09 9.83
CA LEU A 152 2.93 -38.41 9.25
C LEU A 152 2.42 -38.25 7.81
N PRO A 153 2.80 -39.15 6.90
CA PRO A 153 2.16 -39.23 5.60
C PRO A 153 0.65 -39.41 5.77
N ILE A 154 -0.13 -38.76 4.91
CA ILE A 154 -1.60 -38.85 5.00
C ILE A 154 -2.11 -40.26 4.84
N GLU A 155 -1.38 -41.11 4.13
CA GLU A 155 -1.66 -42.54 3.91
C GLU A 155 -1.51 -43.38 5.19
N ALA A 156 -0.80 -42.87 6.20
CA ALA A 156 -0.67 -43.52 7.50
C ALA A 156 -1.87 -43.27 8.43
N VAL A 157 -2.77 -42.35 8.03
CA VAL A 157 -3.96 -42.03 8.82
C VAL A 157 -5.15 -42.82 8.31
N VAL A 158 -5.70 -43.69 9.16
CA VAL A 158 -6.91 -44.46 8.87
C VAL A 158 -8.11 -43.79 9.52
N LYS A 159 -9.16 -43.56 8.73
CA LYS A 159 -10.43 -43.04 9.24
C LYS A 159 -11.40 -44.19 9.51
N ALA A 160 -11.85 -44.32 10.76
CA ALA A 160 -12.88 -45.25 11.14
C ALA A 160 -13.83 -44.60 12.15
N GLU A 161 -15.14 -44.79 11.97
CA GLU A 161 -16.21 -44.30 12.87
C GLU A 161 -16.14 -42.79 13.16
N GLY A 162 -15.73 -41.96 12.15
CA GLY A 162 -15.62 -40.52 12.31
C GLY A 162 -14.40 -40.06 13.13
N ARG A 163 -13.46 -40.94 13.42
CA ARG A 163 -12.20 -40.66 14.11
C ARG A 163 -11.02 -41.00 13.22
N GLU A 164 -9.89 -40.37 13.49
CA GLU A 164 -8.62 -40.61 12.79
C GLU A 164 -7.69 -41.42 13.71
N PHE A 165 -7.10 -42.46 13.14
CA PHE A 165 -6.22 -43.38 13.85
C PHE A 165 -4.91 -43.54 13.10
N ILE A 166 -3.83 -43.80 13.84
CA ILE A 166 -2.55 -44.26 13.31
C ILE A 166 -2.15 -45.58 13.97
N PHE A 167 -1.53 -46.44 13.22
CA PHE A 167 -0.96 -47.70 13.77
C PHE A 167 0.51 -47.47 14.11
N LEU A 168 0.88 -47.77 15.34
CA LEU A 168 2.28 -47.74 15.78
C LEU A 168 2.80 -49.20 15.79
N TRP A 169 3.96 -49.40 15.19
CA TRP A 169 4.67 -50.62 15.26
C TRP A 169 5.64 -50.56 16.46
N GLU A 170 5.37 -51.29 17.52
CA GLU A 170 6.31 -51.50 18.62
C GLU A 170 7.10 -52.79 18.34
N LYS A 171 8.42 -52.69 18.40
CA LYS A 171 9.31 -53.84 18.31
C LYS A 171 9.57 -54.32 19.74
N GLU A 172 9.14 -55.54 20.05
CA GLU A 172 9.52 -56.26 21.28
C GLU A 172 11.04 -56.43 21.40
#